data_4e9db26c240dcd075282d6d1424a9959
#
_entry.id   4e9db26c240dcd075282d6d1424a9959
#
_cell.length_a   1.000
_cell.length_b   1.000
_cell.length_c   1.000
_cell.angle_alpha   90.00
_cell.angle_beta   90.00
_cell.angle_gamma   90.00
#
_symmetry.space_group_name_H-M   'P 1'
#
loop_
_entity.id
_entity.type
_entity.pdbx_description
1 polymer ?
#
loop_
_entity_poly.entity_id
_entity_poly.type
_entity_poly.pdbx_seq_one_letter_code
_entity_poly.pdbx_strand_id
1 'polypeptide(L)'
;MQEIVRNDIFQVVRQAIAILQQGQPELGKLKELSNHIIHCATIFQDEDSISLAILVYALSKIMERSRESFPVANCLKLLESASVSLEQKDDVQYREVIKNVFSLIKRIDNKLDLYVGEVIYHASIKKATKMHDHGISVGRASELAGTTQWEMLNYLGK
;
A
#
# COMPACT_ATOMS: atom_id res chain seq x y z
N MET A 1 -17.34 -3.97 -1.82
CA MET A 1 -16.50 -3.03 -2.61
C MET A 1 -17.29 -2.55 -3.80
N GLN A 2 -17.30 -1.24 -4.03
CA GLN A 2 -17.98 -0.67 -5.21
C GLN A 2 -17.25 -1.09 -6.48
N GLU A 3 -18.00 -1.24 -7.56
CA GLU A 3 -17.47 -1.73 -8.85
C GLU A 3 -16.34 -0.83 -9.40
N ILE A 4 -16.54 0.50 -9.35
CA ILE A 4 -15.54 1.45 -9.83
C ILE A 4 -14.25 1.38 -9.00
N VAL A 5 -14.37 1.19 -7.70
CA VAL A 5 -13.22 1.01 -6.80
C VAL A 5 -12.51 -0.30 -7.10
N ARG A 6 -13.26 -1.37 -7.28
CA ARG A 6 -12.68 -2.69 -7.61
C ARG A 6 -11.89 -2.63 -8.92
N ASN A 7 -12.40 -1.95 -9.92
CA ASN A 7 -11.73 -1.81 -11.21
C ASN A 7 -10.42 -1.03 -11.08
N ASP A 8 -10.43 0.05 -10.31
CA ASP A 8 -9.22 0.84 -10.06
C ASP A 8 -8.16 0.03 -9.30
N ILE A 9 -8.59 -0.66 -8.26
CA ILE A 9 -7.70 -1.52 -7.46
C ILE A 9 -7.11 -2.62 -8.34
N PHE A 10 -7.94 -3.25 -9.16
CA PHE A 10 -7.48 -4.28 -10.08
C PHE A 10 -6.37 -3.77 -11.01
N GLN A 11 -6.56 -2.58 -11.58
CA GLN A 11 -5.56 -1.99 -12.47
C GLN A 11 -4.25 -1.70 -11.72
N VAL A 12 -4.33 -1.18 -10.51
CA VAL A 12 -3.13 -0.89 -9.69
C VAL A 12 -2.40 -2.18 -9.35
N VAL A 13 -3.12 -3.23 -8.95
CA VAL A 13 -2.51 -4.54 -8.63
C VAL A 13 -1.81 -5.11 -9.86
N ARG A 14 -2.46 -5.08 -11.04
CA ARG A 14 -1.87 -5.57 -12.29
C ARG A 14 -0.62 -4.77 -12.66
N GLN A 15 -0.63 -3.46 -12.50
CA GLN A 15 0.52 -2.62 -12.79
C GLN A 15 1.66 -2.87 -11.80
N ALA A 16 1.35 -3.07 -10.52
CA ALA A 16 2.36 -3.41 -9.51
C ALA A 16 3.03 -4.74 -9.85
N ILE A 17 2.26 -5.74 -10.26
CA ILE A 17 2.79 -7.04 -10.71
C ILE A 17 3.76 -6.84 -11.88
N ALA A 18 3.35 -6.08 -12.89
CA ALA A 18 4.19 -5.84 -14.07
C ALA A 18 5.51 -5.17 -13.69
N ILE A 19 5.47 -4.20 -12.80
CA ILE A 19 6.68 -3.50 -12.33
C ILE A 19 7.61 -4.46 -11.58
N LEU A 20 7.05 -5.27 -10.67
CA LEU A 20 7.85 -6.18 -9.86
C LEU A 20 8.42 -7.36 -10.65
N GLN A 21 7.83 -7.70 -11.79
CA GLN A 21 8.34 -8.76 -12.67
C GLN A 21 9.59 -8.34 -13.42
N GLN A 22 9.90 -7.06 -13.50
CA GLN A 22 11.10 -6.56 -14.18
C GLN A 22 12.35 -6.92 -13.38
N GLY A 23 13.44 -7.22 -14.07
CA GLY A 23 14.72 -7.53 -13.42
C GLY A 23 15.28 -6.38 -12.60
N GLN A 24 15.04 -5.15 -13.04
CA GLN A 24 15.33 -3.92 -12.29
C GLN A 24 14.07 -3.08 -12.27
N PRO A 25 13.21 -3.26 -11.26
CA PRO A 25 11.95 -2.53 -11.19
C PRO A 25 12.15 -1.01 -11.14
N GLU A 26 11.31 -0.29 -11.87
CA GLU A 26 11.28 1.17 -11.80
C GLU A 26 10.47 1.60 -10.57
N LEU A 27 11.17 1.89 -9.49
CA LEU A 27 10.55 2.17 -8.19
C LEU A 27 9.72 3.45 -8.19
N GLY A 28 10.08 4.43 -9.05
CA GLY A 28 9.28 5.63 -9.22
C GLY A 28 7.86 5.34 -9.69
N LYS A 29 7.68 4.30 -10.49
CA LYS A 29 6.35 3.87 -10.95
C LYS A 29 5.49 3.33 -9.82
N LEU A 30 6.07 2.64 -8.84
CA LEU A 30 5.34 2.20 -7.65
C LEU A 30 4.84 3.38 -6.84
N LYS A 31 5.64 4.43 -6.72
CA LYS A 31 5.22 5.67 -6.05
C LYS A 31 4.09 6.35 -6.79
N GLU A 32 4.15 6.39 -8.11
CA GLU A 32 3.07 6.95 -8.94
C GLU A 32 1.77 6.18 -8.78
N LEU A 33 1.83 4.85 -8.76
CA LEU A 33 0.65 4.01 -8.52
C LEU A 33 0.05 4.29 -7.15
N SER A 34 0.89 4.43 -6.12
CA SER A 34 0.44 4.75 -4.78
C SER A 34 -0.27 6.10 -4.73
N ASN A 35 0.27 7.11 -5.41
CA ASN A 35 -0.35 8.44 -5.48
C ASN A 35 -1.70 8.38 -6.21
N HIS A 36 -1.78 7.62 -7.29
CA HIS A 36 -3.01 7.44 -8.05
C HIS A 36 -4.12 6.83 -7.17
N ILE A 37 -3.80 5.75 -6.46
CA ILE A 37 -4.81 5.08 -5.65
C ILE A 37 -5.22 5.91 -4.43
N ILE A 38 -4.32 6.75 -3.90
CA ILE A 38 -4.68 7.71 -2.84
C ILE A 38 -5.71 8.71 -3.35
N HIS A 39 -5.52 9.20 -4.57
CA HIS A 39 -6.48 10.13 -5.17
C HIS A 39 -7.87 9.50 -5.25
N CYS A 40 -7.96 8.26 -5.72
CA CYS A 40 -9.21 7.51 -5.75
C CYS A 40 -9.81 7.35 -4.36
N ALA A 41 -8.99 7.00 -3.37
CA ALA A 41 -9.42 6.85 -1.99
C ALA A 41 -9.95 8.16 -1.40
N THR A 42 -9.37 9.29 -1.79
CA THR A 42 -9.84 10.61 -1.37
C THR A 42 -11.25 10.89 -1.87
N ILE A 43 -11.54 10.51 -3.10
CA ILE A 43 -12.87 10.69 -3.70
C ILE A 43 -13.90 9.78 -3.05
N PHE A 44 -13.58 8.50 -2.89
CA PHE A 44 -14.52 7.48 -2.40
C PHE A 44 -14.43 7.23 -0.90
N GLN A 45 -13.40 7.74 -0.23
CA GLN A 45 -13.09 7.50 1.19
C GLN A 45 -13.10 6.01 1.52
N ASP A 46 -12.47 5.22 0.65
CA ASP A 46 -12.50 3.77 0.68
C ASP A 46 -11.27 3.18 1.38
N GLU A 47 -11.51 2.30 2.35
CA GLU A 47 -10.44 1.68 3.14
C GLU A 47 -9.57 0.73 2.31
N ASP A 48 -10.14 0.04 1.34
CA ASP A 48 -9.38 -0.89 0.50
C ASP A 48 -8.38 -0.14 -0.39
N SER A 49 -8.79 1.02 -0.91
CA SER A 49 -7.89 1.87 -1.69
C SER A 49 -6.74 2.42 -0.85
N ILE A 50 -7.03 2.85 0.38
CA ILE A 50 -6.01 3.34 1.31
C ILE A 50 -5.03 2.23 1.68
N SER A 51 -5.54 1.06 1.99
CA SER A 51 -4.72 -0.10 2.35
C SER A 51 -3.75 -0.44 1.20
N LEU A 52 -4.26 -0.48 -0.02
CA LEU A 52 -3.42 -0.75 -1.20
C LEU A 52 -2.38 0.35 -1.43
N ALA A 53 -2.76 1.61 -1.24
CA ALA A 53 -1.83 2.73 -1.39
C ALA A 53 -0.64 2.62 -0.42
N ILE A 54 -0.93 2.29 0.83
CA ILE A 54 0.10 2.07 1.85
C ILE A 54 1.01 0.92 1.43
N LEU A 55 0.40 -0.18 1.00
CA LEU A 55 1.14 -1.38 0.59
C LEU A 55 2.09 -1.08 -0.57
N VAL A 56 1.61 -0.45 -1.63
CA VAL A 56 2.40 -0.15 -2.81
C VAL A 56 3.55 0.80 -2.47
N TYR A 57 3.28 1.81 -1.65
CA TYR A 57 4.32 2.74 -1.20
C TYR A 57 5.38 2.02 -0.35
N ALA A 58 4.94 1.18 0.60
CA ALA A 58 5.85 0.40 1.43
C ALA A 58 6.73 -0.52 0.58
N LEU A 59 6.13 -1.19 -0.42
CA LEU A 59 6.89 -2.03 -1.34
C LEU A 59 7.96 -1.23 -2.08
N SER A 60 7.64 -0.02 -2.55
CA SER A 60 8.61 0.80 -3.24
C SER A 60 9.81 1.14 -2.34
N LYS A 61 9.55 1.44 -1.07
CA LYS A 61 10.60 1.75 -0.09
C LYS A 61 11.46 0.54 0.24
N ILE A 62 10.85 -0.61 0.43
CA ILE A 62 11.55 -1.85 0.75
C ILE A 62 12.40 -2.29 -0.44
N MET A 63 11.88 -2.23 -1.65
CA MET A 63 12.62 -2.56 -2.86
C MET A 63 13.83 -1.64 -3.06
N GLU A 64 13.68 -0.37 -2.71
CA GLU A 64 14.78 0.60 -2.78
C GLU A 64 15.91 0.28 -1.80
N ARG A 65 15.56 -0.18 -0.58
CA ARG A 65 16.51 -0.31 0.53
C ARG A 65 16.94 -1.74 0.82
N SER A 66 16.10 -2.72 0.54
CA SER A 66 16.28 -4.10 0.96
C SER A 66 15.91 -5.10 -0.12
N ARG A 67 16.11 -4.75 -1.39
CA ARG A 67 15.72 -5.57 -2.54
C ARG A 67 16.20 -7.02 -2.42
N GLU A 68 17.47 -7.21 -2.07
CA GLU A 68 18.09 -8.54 -2.03
C GLU A 68 17.50 -9.44 -0.97
N SER A 69 17.00 -8.84 0.11
CA SER A 69 16.41 -9.57 1.23
C SER A 69 14.91 -9.79 1.07
N PHE A 70 14.28 -9.12 0.12
CA PHE A 70 12.82 -9.18 -0.03
C PHE A 70 12.42 -10.33 -0.95
N PRO A 71 11.50 -11.22 -0.51
CA PRO A 71 11.07 -12.37 -1.31
C PRO A 71 10.07 -11.95 -2.40
N VAL A 72 10.59 -11.39 -3.49
CA VAL A 72 9.79 -10.86 -4.59
C VAL A 72 8.88 -11.93 -5.19
N ALA A 73 9.38 -13.16 -5.37
CA ALA A 73 8.60 -14.25 -5.96
C ALA A 73 7.36 -14.57 -5.12
N ASN A 74 7.50 -14.59 -3.80
CA ASN A 74 6.37 -14.85 -2.90
C ASN A 74 5.37 -13.69 -2.95
N CYS A 75 5.87 -12.45 -3.00
CA CYS A 75 5.03 -11.26 -3.12
C CYS A 75 4.23 -11.30 -4.42
N LEU A 76 4.87 -11.66 -5.54
CA LEU A 76 4.20 -11.77 -6.83
C LEU A 76 3.07 -12.80 -6.81
N LYS A 77 3.30 -13.95 -6.17
CA LYS A 77 2.25 -14.98 -6.03
C LYS A 77 1.04 -14.45 -5.27
N LEU A 78 1.28 -13.71 -4.20
CA LEU A 78 0.21 -13.12 -3.41
C LEU A 78 -0.55 -12.06 -4.22
N LEU A 79 0.17 -11.21 -4.94
CA LEU A 79 -0.48 -10.18 -5.76
C LEU A 79 -1.29 -10.80 -6.91
N GLU A 80 -0.81 -11.89 -7.52
CA GLU A 80 -1.59 -12.63 -8.51
C GLU A 80 -2.87 -13.20 -7.90
N SER A 81 -2.78 -13.75 -6.69
CA SER A 81 -3.95 -14.23 -5.95
C SER A 81 -4.94 -13.09 -5.67
N ALA A 82 -4.44 -11.91 -5.32
CA ALA A 82 -5.28 -10.73 -5.13
C ALA A 82 -6.00 -10.35 -6.42
N SER A 83 -5.30 -10.38 -7.54
CA SER A 83 -5.86 -10.10 -8.86
C SER A 83 -7.02 -11.05 -9.20
N VAL A 84 -6.82 -12.35 -8.97
CA VAL A 84 -7.85 -13.37 -9.21
C VAL A 84 -9.06 -13.13 -8.31
N SER A 85 -8.84 -12.82 -7.03
CA SER A 85 -9.93 -12.54 -6.08
C SER A 85 -10.77 -11.35 -6.54
N LEU A 86 -10.13 -10.31 -7.07
CA LEU A 86 -10.83 -9.14 -7.60
C LEU A 86 -11.67 -9.49 -8.83
N GLU A 87 -11.14 -10.31 -9.73
CA GLU A 87 -11.89 -10.77 -10.91
C GLU A 87 -13.12 -11.57 -10.51
N GLN A 88 -13.00 -12.38 -9.47
CA GLN A 88 -14.10 -13.20 -8.95
C GLN A 88 -15.04 -12.42 -8.05
N LYS A 89 -14.76 -11.15 -7.79
CA LYS A 89 -15.52 -10.29 -6.89
C LYS A 89 -15.59 -10.84 -5.47
N ASP A 90 -14.54 -11.55 -5.06
CA ASP A 90 -14.40 -12.10 -3.72
C ASP A 90 -13.62 -11.12 -2.85
N ASP A 91 -14.33 -10.15 -2.29
CA ASP A 91 -13.72 -9.07 -1.50
C ASP A 91 -13.07 -9.59 -0.21
N VAL A 92 -13.70 -10.59 0.41
CA VAL A 92 -13.16 -11.18 1.65
C VAL A 92 -11.81 -11.82 1.39
N GLN A 93 -11.70 -12.62 0.32
CA GLN A 93 -10.44 -13.26 -0.04
C GLN A 93 -9.39 -12.24 -0.45
N TYR A 94 -9.78 -11.21 -1.19
CA TYR A 94 -8.87 -10.12 -1.56
C TYR A 94 -8.24 -9.49 -0.31
N ARG A 95 -9.06 -9.14 0.68
CA ARG A 95 -8.58 -8.51 1.91
C ARG A 95 -7.64 -9.43 2.69
N GLU A 96 -7.95 -10.72 2.70
CA GLU A 96 -7.09 -11.72 3.35
C GLU A 96 -5.72 -11.80 2.67
N VAL A 97 -5.70 -11.80 1.34
CA VAL A 97 -4.44 -11.81 0.57
C VAL A 97 -3.62 -10.55 0.85
N ILE A 98 -4.25 -9.39 0.91
CA ILE A 98 -3.56 -8.13 1.22
C ILE A 98 -2.92 -8.19 2.62
N LYS A 99 -3.63 -8.75 3.60
CA LYS A 99 -3.07 -8.99 4.94
C LYS A 99 -1.82 -9.87 4.86
N ASN A 100 -1.85 -10.88 4.01
CA ASN A 100 -0.71 -11.78 3.84
C ASN A 100 0.50 -11.06 3.24
N VAL A 101 0.28 -10.12 2.33
CA VAL A 101 1.38 -9.30 1.79
C VAL A 101 1.99 -8.43 2.91
N PHE A 102 1.17 -7.79 3.73
CA PHE A 102 1.67 -7.04 4.89
C PHE A 102 2.44 -7.92 5.87
N SER A 103 1.96 -9.14 6.10
CA SER A 103 2.66 -10.10 6.96
C SER A 103 4.02 -10.49 6.38
N LEU A 104 4.09 -10.66 5.07
CA LEU A 104 5.36 -10.94 4.38
C LEU A 104 6.35 -9.80 4.60
N ILE A 105 5.90 -8.56 4.48
CA ILE A 105 6.72 -7.38 4.73
C ILE A 105 7.21 -7.38 6.18
N LYS A 106 6.33 -7.65 7.13
CA LYS A 106 6.66 -7.66 8.56
C LYS A 106 7.63 -8.77 8.94
N ARG A 107 7.66 -9.87 8.21
CA ARG A 107 8.65 -10.94 8.46
C ARG A 107 10.07 -10.45 8.19
N ILE A 108 10.24 -9.54 7.23
CA ILE A 108 11.54 -8.93 6.95
C ILE A 108 11.94 -8.01 8.09
N ASP A 109 10.97 -7.33 8.71
CA ASP A 109 11.20 -6.51 9.89
C ASP A 109 11.87 -7.31 11.01
N ASN A 110 11.47 -8.56 11.22
CA ASN A 110 12.09 -9.43 12.22
C ASN A 110 13.55 -9.75 11.93
N LYS A 111 14.01 -9.59 10.70
CA LYS A 111 15.39 -9.86 10.27
C LYS A 111 16.21 -8.59 10.11
N LEU A 112 15.59 -7.53 9.62
CA LEU A 112 16.22 -6.27 9.28
C LEU A 112 15.93 -5.18 10.30
N ASP A 113 15.31 -5.58 11.41
CA ASP A 113 15.12 -4.75 12.57
C ASP A 113 14.11 -3.61 12.35
N LEU A 114 14.19 -2.64 13.23
CA LEU A 114 13.29 -1.47 13.29
C LEU A 114 13.21 -0.68 11.98
N TYR A 115 14.18 -0.86 11.13
CA TYR A 115 14.33 -0.12 9.89
C TYR A 115 13.14 -0.32 8.93
N VAL A 116 12.72 -1.58 8.72
CA VAL A 116 11.57 -1.88 7.86
C VAL A 116 10.27 -1.45 8.55
N GLY A 117 10.22 -1.63 9.87
CA GLY A 117 9.08 -1.14 10.66
C GLY A 117 8.91 0.36 10.50
N GLU A 118 10.01 1.12 10.51
CA GLU A 118 9.97 2.57 10.28
C GLU A 118 9.45 2.92 8.89
N VAL A 119 9.86 2.17 7.87
CA VAL A 119 9.37 2.41 6.50
C VAL A 119 7.85 2.26 6.44
N ILE A 120 7.31 1.20 7.03
CA ILE A 120 5.86 0.97 7.06
C ILE A 120 5.16 2.10 7.84
N TYR A 121 5.71 2.47 9.00
CA TYR A 121 5.17 3.54 9.82
C TYR A 121 5.14 4.87 9.06
N HIS A 122 6.26 5.27 8.46
CA HIS A 122 6.35 6.52 7.71
C HIS A 122 5.49 6.51 6.45
N ALA A 123 5.36 5.36 5.78
CA ALA A 123 4.46 5.23 4.63
C ALA A 123 3.02 5.52 5.03
N SER A 124 2.57 4.97 6.17
CA SER A 124 1.21 5.21 6.67
C SER A 124 0.99 6.69 6.98
N ILE A 125 1.94 7.34 7.66
CA ILE A 125 1.84 8.76 7.99
C ILE A 125 1.84 9.62 6.72
N LYS A 126 2.75 9.36 5.78
CA LYS A 126 2.80 10.11 4.53
C LYS A 126 1.52 9.98 3.73
N LYS A 127 0.91 8.78 3.68
CA LYS A 127 -0.34 8.59 2.97
C LYS A 127 -1.48 9.32 3.66
N ALA A 128 -1.54 9.27 4.98
CA ALA A 128 -2.53 10.04 5.73
C ALA A 128 -2.38 11.54 5.51
N THR A 129 -1.14 12.05 5.45
CA THR A 129 -0.86 13.46 5.17
C THR A 129 -1.35 13.86 3.78
N LYS A 130 -1.10 13.03 2.76
CA LYS A 130 -1.57 13.30 1.40
C LYS A 130 -3.09 13.35 1.32
N MET A 131 -3.77 12.49 2.06
CA MET A 131 -5.23 12.51 2.14
C MET A 131 -5.75 13.81 2.73
N HIS A 132 -5.07 14.30 3.78
CA HIS A 132 -5.40 15.59 4.38
C HIS A 132 -5.26 16.72 3.36
N ASP A 133 -4.17 16.72 2.57
CA ASP A 133 -3.91 17.71 1.53
C ASP A 133 -4.97 17.70 0.43
N HIS A 134 -5.65 16.57 0.23
CA HIS A 134 -6.76 16.44 -0.72
C HIS A 134 -8.13 16.79 -0.11
N GLY A 135 -8.16 17.34 1.10
CA GLY A 135 -9.38 17.85 1.72
C GLY A 135 -10.05 16.92 2.71
N ILE A 136 -9.45 15.78 3.04
CA ILE A 136 -9.95 14.91 4.10
C ILE A 136 -9.43 15.42 5.44
N SER A 137 -10.27 15.42 6.49
CA SER A 137 -9.85 15.86 7.82
C SER A 137 -8.73 14.96 8.36
N VAL A 138 -7.91 15.52 9.26
CA VAL A 138 -6.84 14.78 9.93
C VAL A 138 -7.38 13.53 10.63
N GLY A 139 -8.52 13.65 11.34
CA GLY A 139 -9.14 12.52 12.02
C GLY A 139 -9.51 11.39 11.05
N ARG A 140 -10.17 11.71 9.94
CA ARG A 140 -10.57 10.73 8.95
C ARG A 140 -9.36 10.12 8.24
N ALA A 141 -8.37 10.93 7.89
CA ALA A 141 -7.15 10.45 7.26
C ALA A 141 -6.39 9.48 8.16
N SER A 142 -6.26 9.81 9.46
CA SER A 142 -5.61 8.94 10.44
C SER A 142 -6.33 7.60 10.59
N GLU A 143 -7.65 7.62 10.65
CA GLU A 143 -8.49 6.44 10.74
C GLU A 143 -8.27 5.51 9.53
N LEU A 144 -8.35 6.06 8.33
CA LEU A 144 -8.20 5.29 7.10
C LEU A 144 -6.80 4.74 6.91
N ALA A 145 -5.77 5.48 7.34
CA ALA A 145 -4.38 5.05 7.23
C ALA A 145 -3.90 4.21 8.42
N GLY A 146 -4.73 4.06 9.47
CA GLY A 146 -4.36 3.26 10.64
C GLY A 146 -3.33 3.92 11.54
N THR A 147 -3.21 5.25 11.51
CA THR A 147 -2.32 5.99 12.40
C THR A 147 -3.13 6.85 13.37
N THR A 148 -2.54 7.27 14.49
CA THR A 148 -3.22 8.15 15.43
C THR A 148 -3.18 9.59 14.95
N GLN A 149 -4.16 10.40 15.40
CA GLN A 149 -4.18 11.83 15.10
C GLN A 149 -2.92 12.53 15.63
N TRP A 150 -2.46 12.10 16.81
CA TRP A 150 -1.26 12.67 17.42
C TRP A 150 -0.02 12.44 16.54
N GLU A 151 0.17 11.23 16.06
CA GLU A 151 1.27 10.88 15.16
C GLU A 151 1.19 11.67 13.86
N MET A 152 -0.02 11.81 13.32
CA MET A 152 -0.27 12.56 12.09
C MET A 152 0.10 14.04 12.27
N LEU A 153 -0.35 14.66 13.36
CA LEU A 153 -0.05 16.06 13.65
C LEU A 153 1.43 16.29 13.89
N ASN A 154 2.11 15.36 14.54
CA ASN A 154 3.55 15.41 14.74
C ASN A 154 4.29 15.43 13.40
N TYR A 155 3.87 14.60 12.45
CA TYR A 155 4.47 14.56 11.12
C TYR A 155 4.22 15.88 10.35
N LEU A 156 2.99 16.40 10.42
CA LEU A 156 2.62 17.65 9.74
C LEU A 156 3.31 18.86 10.35
N GLY A 157 3.63 18.82 11.64
CA GLY A 157 4.33 19.90 12.34
C GLY A 157 5.82 19.98 12.04
N LYS A 158 6.33 19.03 11.31
CA LYS A 158 7.75 19.02 10.89
C LYS A 158 7.90 19.61 9.51
#